data_6e96f2c2131a43c773df10a413f1ceef
#
_entry.id   6e96f2c2131a43c773df10a413f1ceef
#
_cell.length_a   1.000
_cell.length_b   1.000
_cell.length_c   1.000
_cell.angle_alpha   90.00
_cell.angle_beta   90.00
_cell.angle_gamma   90.00
#
_symmetry.space_group_name_H-M   'P 1'
#
loop_
_entity.id
_entity.type
_entity.pdbx_description
1 polymer ?
#
loop_
_entity_poly.entity_id
_entity_poly.type
_entity_poly.pdbx_seq_one_letter_code
_entity_poly.pdbx_strand_id
1 'polypeptide(L)'
;HADSMKLYTYHINTDSMYRKIHCFLKVRAYRNDIQAVCDSMVINSKDSCLTMYRDPIVWNGSRQLLGEKILVYMADSTIREAHVLGQALSVEQMPDSIHFNQITSRDMFAYFKEGVLRKSEAVSNVRSVYYSVDDQDSSLIGLNYLETDTMRMYLSPRRQLEKIWTSKFEATMYPMTQIPPSKPKLENFV
;
A
#
# COMPACT_ATOMS: atom_id res chain seq x y z
N HIS A 1 -19.20 -2.21 -7.41
CA HIS A 1 -20.24 -3.11 -6.94
C HIS A 1 -20.30 -3.13 -5.43
N ALA A 2 -21.48 -3.17 -4.87
CA ALA A 2 -21.77 -3.37 -3.45
C ALA A 2 -23.19 -3.92 -3.32
N ASP A 3 -23.51 -4.60 -2.21
CA ASP A 3 -24.87 -5.10 -1.97
C ASP A 3 -25.85 -3.95 -1.73
N SER A 4 -25.39 -2.84 -1.14
CA SER A 4 -26.19 -1.64 -0.91
C SER A 4 -25.36 -0.37 -1.08
N MET A 5 -25.98 0.66 -1.65
CA MET A 5 -25.37 1.99 -1.80
C MET A 5 -26.35 3.06 -1.34
N LYS A 6 -25.85 4.03 -0.55
CA LYS A 6 -26.61 5.20 -0.09
C LYS A 6 -25.88 6.48 -0.46
N LEU A 7 -26.59 7.41 -1.10
CA LEU A 7 -26.08 8.74 -1.43
C LEU A 7 -26.69 9.76 -0.46
N TYR A 8 -25.84 10.53 0.19
CA TYR A 8 -26.22 11.64 1.03
C TYR A 8 -25.72 12.95 0.41
N THR A 9 -26.59 13.96 0.34
CA THR A 9 -26.23 15.32 -0.10
C THR A 9 -26.41 16.27 1.06
N TYR A 10 -25.36 17.05 1.34
CA TYR A 10 -25.30 18.01 2.44
C TYR A 10 -25.21 19.43 1.91
N HIS A 11 -25.75 20.40 2.66
CA HIS A 11 -25.75 21.82 2.31
C HIS A 11 -26.32 22.09 0.91
N ILE A 12 -27.49 21.50 0.63
CA ILE A 12 -28.17 21.63 -0.66
C ILE A 12 -28.47 23.12 -0.95
N ASN A 13 -28.22 23.53 -2.20
CA ASN A 13 -28.40 24.90 -2.69
C ASN A 13 -27.45 25.95 -2.03
N THR A 14 -26.29 25.53 -1.54
CA THR A 14 -25.22 26.42 -1.06
C THR A 14 -23.92 26.16 -1.78
N ASP A 15 -23.01 27.12 -1.77
CA ASP A 15 -21.65 26.99 -2.36
C ASP A 15 -20.79 25.93 -1.65
N SER A 16 -21.21 25.47 -0.47
CA SER A 16 -20.55 24.43 0.31
C SER A 16 -21.21 23.05 0.18
N MET A 17 -22.01 22.82 -0.86
CA MET A 17 -22.64 21.53 -1.12
C MET A 17 -21.60 20.41 -1.29
N TYR A 18 -21.79 19.30 -0.60
CA TYR A 18 -20.98 18.09 -0.79
C TYR A 18 -21.81 16.82 -0.70
N ARG A 19 -21.24 15.73 -1.19
CA ARG A 19 -21.89 14.42 -1.22
C ARG A 19 -21.05 13.36 -0.53
N LYS A 20 -21.75 12.41 0.13
CA LYS A 20 -21.15 11.18 0.62
C LYS A 20 -21.86 9.98 -0.01
N ILE A 21 -21.07 9.06 -0.52
CA ILE A 21 -21.57 7.77 -1.00
C ILE A 21 -21.08 6.71 -0.02
N HIS A 22 -22.02 5.99 0.57
CA HIS A 22 -21.74 4.85 1.44
C HIS A 22 -22.09 3.57 0.68
N CYS A 23 -21.10 2.68 0.52
CA CYS A 23 -21.24 1.37 -0.06
C CYS A 23 -21.11 0.33 1.07
N PHE A 24 -22.02 -0.62 1.13
CA PHE A 24 -22.09 -1.61 2.20
C PHE A 24 -22.09 -3.02 1.63
N LEU A 25 -21.36 -3.89 2.30
CA LEU A 25 -21.21 -5.31 2.09
C LEU A 25 -20.63 -5.70 0.72
N LYS A 26 -19.58 -6.48 0.76
CA LYS A 26 -18.91 -7.07 -0.41
C LYS A 26 -18.54 -6.02 -1.48
N VAL A 27 -18.02 -4.89 -1.03
CA VAL A 27 -17.66 -3.81 -1.94
C VAL A 27 -16.50 -4.24 -2.83
N ARG A 28 -16.67 -4.05 -4.13
CA ARG A 28 -15.62 -4.26 -5.15
C ARG A 28 -15.53 -3.02 -6.00
N ALA A 29 -14.34 -2.42 -6.04
CA ALA A 29 -14.01 -1.30 -6.90
C ALA A 29 -13.03 -1.77 -7.97
N TYR A 30 -13.25 -1.33 -9.20
CA TYR A 30 -12.41 -1.69 -10.34
C TYR A 30 -12.10 -0.46 -11.18
N ARG A 31 -10.84 -0.32 -11.50
CA ARG A 31 -10.31 0.54 -12.56
C ARG A 31 -9.19 -0.26 -13.24
N ASN A 32 -8.83 0.06 -14.47
CA ASN A 32 -7.88 -0.74 -15.27
C ASN A 32 -6.54 -1.01 -14.56
N ASP A 33 -6.08 -0.07 -13.75
CA ASP A 33 -4.80 -0.09 -13.05
C ASP A 33 -4.91 -0.42 -11.56
N ILE A 34 -6.11 -0.30 -10.96
CA ILE A 34 -6.34 -0.52 -9.54
C ILE A 34 -7.62 -1.31 -9.32
N GLN A 35 -7.54 -2.30 -8.47
CA GLN A 35 -8.66 -3.09 -7.98
C GLN A 35 -8.70 -3.05 -6.46
N ALA A 36 -9.87 -3.05 -5.88
CA ALA A 36 -10.02 -3.07 -4.43
C ALA A 36 -11.24 -3.88 -4.00
N VAL A 37 -11.11 -4.54 -2.86
CA VAL A 37 -12.22 -5.19 -2.16
C VAL A 37 -12.21 -4.74 -0.70
N CYS A 38 -13.39 -4.60 -0.11
CA CYS A 38 -13.57 -4.33 1.31
C CYS A 38 -15.00 -4.67 1.73
N ASP A 39 -15.25 -4.69 3.03
CA ASP A 39 -16.63 -4.84 3.52
C ASP A 39 -17.46 -3.60 3.23
N SER A 40 -16.94 -2.42 3.56
CA SER A 40 -17.64 -1.16 3.35
C SER A 40 -16.71 -0.04 2.91
N MET A 41 -17.28 0.93 2.16
CA MET A 41 -16.54 2.05 1.61
C MET A 41 -17.34 3.34 1.72
N VAL A 42 -16.67 4.43 2.02
CA VAL A 42 -17.23 5.79 2.03
C VAL A 42 -16.44 6.67 1.08
N ILE A 43 -17.12 7.28 0.14
CA ILE A 43 -16.56 8.33 -0.72
C ILE A 43 -17.11 9.67 -0.25
N ASN A 44 -16.25 10.60 0.14
CA ASN A 44 -16.61 11.92 0.63
C ASN A 44 -16.05 13.01 -0.31
N SER A 45 -16.94 13.73 -0.98
CA SER A 45 -16.51 14.77 -1.93
C SER A 45 -16.02 16.05 -1.25
N LYS A 46 -16.26 16.24 0.06
CA LYS A 46 -15.82 17.43 0.79
C LYS A 46 -14.30 17.49 0.94
N ASP A 47 -13.69 16.35 1.24
CA ASP A 47 -12.25 16.19 1.44
C ASP A 47 -11.59 15.37 0.32
N SER A 48 -12.37 15.01 -0.72
CA SER A 48 -11.95 14.15 -1.83
C SER A 48 -11.32 12.85 -1.34
N CYS A 49 -11.88 12.28 -0.26
CA CYS A 49 -11.36 11.08 0.38
C CYS A 49 -12.27 9.88 0.13
N LEU A 50 -11.65 8.76 -0.23
CA LEU A 50 -12.23 7.44 -0.28
C LEU A 50 -11.69 6.66 0.91
N THR A 51 -12.58 6.13 1.75
CA THR A 51 -12.21 5.32 2.92
C THR A 51 -12.77 3.93 2.79
N MET A 52 -11.92 2.92 2.90
CA MET A 52 -12.26 1.50 2.90
C MET A 52 -12.09 0.93 4.30
N TYR A 53 -13.03 0.12 4.75
CA TYR A 53 -13.12 -0.42 6.11
C TYR A 53 -13.21 -1.94 6.09
N ARG A 54 -12.70 -2.55 7.19
CA ARG A 54 -12.74 -3.98 7.47
C ARG A 54 -11.98 -4.78 6.42
N ASP A 55 -10.71 -4.92 6.69
CA ASP A 55 -9.76 -5.72 5.93
C ASP A 55 -9.74 -5.41 4.43
N PRO A 56 -9.61 -4.12 4.05
CA PRO A 56 -9.49 -3.76 2.65
C PRO A 56 -8.24 -4.35 2.03
N ILE A 57 -8.38 -4.81 0.78
CA ILE A 57 -7.26 -5.23 -0.06
C ILE A 57 -7.29 -4.41 -1.34
N VAL A 58 -6.14 -3.83 -1.69
CA VAL A 58 -5.97 -3.05 -2.93
C VAL A 58 -4.86 -3.68 -3.75
N TRP A 59 -5.11 -3.90 -5.04
CA TRP A 59 -4.13 -4.37 -6.02
C TRP A 59 -3.82 -3.29 -7.04
N ASN A 60 -2.53 -3.16 -7.36
CA ASN A 60 -2.03 -2.33 -8.46
C ASN A 60 -0.91 -3.09 -9.19
N GLY A 61 -1.24 -3.71 -10.31
CA GLY A 61 -0.32 -4.61 -11.02
C GLY A 61 0.13 -5.78 -10.14
N SER A 62 1.45 -5.93 -9.96
CA SER A 62 2.08 -6.96 -9.11
C SER A 62 2.06 -6.61 -7.61
N ARG A 63 1.50 -5.47 -7.22
CA ARG A 63 1.50 -5.00 -5.84
C ARG A 63 0.15 -5.19 -5.18
N GLN A 64 0.21 -5.52 -3.89
CA GLN A 64 -0.95 -5.68 -3.02
C GLN A 64 -0.73 -4.89 -1.73
N LEU A 65 -1.78 -4.18 -1.28
CA LEU A 65 -1.80 -3.46 -0.01
C LEU A 65 -2.96 -3.98 0.84
N LEU A 66 -2.69 -4.25 2.11
CA LEU A 66 -3.66 -4.71 3.10
C LEU A 66 -3.53 -3.89 4.37
N GLY A 67 -4.63 -3.80 5.13
CA GLY A 67 -4.68 -3.15 6.45
C GLY A 67 -6.08 -3.24 7.01
N GLU A 68 -6.31 -2.75 8.22
CA GLU A 68 -7.64 -2.68 8.83
C GLU A 68 -8.50 -1.58 8.18
N LYS A 69 -7.85 -0.53 7.69
CA LYS A 69 -8.48 0.62 7.05
C LYS A 69 -7.54 1.25 6.04
N ILE A 70 -8.08 1.59 4.86
CA ILE A 70 -7.32 2.32 3.83
C ILE A 70 -8.07 3.61 3.48
N LEU A 71 -7.34 4.74 3.51
CA LEU A 71 -7.82 6.04 3.04
C LEU A 71 -7.05 6.45 1.79
N VAL A 72 -7.76 6.93 0.79
CA VAL A 72 -7.16 7.45 -0.45
C VAL A 72 -7.67 8.87 -0.66
N TYR A 73 -6.76 9.83 -0.65
CA TYR A 73 -7.04 11.24 -0.90
C TYR A 73 -6.74 11.56 -2.36
N MET A 74 -7.71 12.18 -3.02
CA MET A 74 -7.63 12.57 -4.42
C MET A 74 -7.34 14.07 -4.55
N ALA A 75 -6.65 14.46 -5.61
CA ALA A 75 -6.53 15.84 -6.09
C ALA A 75 -6.55 15.81 -7.62
N ASP A 76 -7.40 16.63 -8.23
CA ASP A 76 -7.52 16.76 -9.68
C ASP A 76 -7.63 15.39 -10.42
N SER A 77 -8.51 14.52 -9.89
CA SER A 77 -8.75 13.15 -10.39
C SER A 77 -7.57 12.17 -10.28
N THR A 78 -6.48 12.57 -9.62
CA THR A 78 -5.32 11.71 -9.33
C THR A 78 -5.18 11.42 -7.84
N ILE A 79 -4.49 10.35 -7.49
CA ILE A 79 -4.18 10.05 -6.09
C ILE A 79 -3.10 11.03 -5.61
N ARG A 80 -3.37 11.70 -4.48
CA ARG A 80 -2.42 12.56 -3.78
C ARG A 80 -1.73 11.83 -2.63
N GLU A 81 -2.51 11.14 -1.81
CA GLU A 81 -2.04 10.39 -0.65
C GLU A 81 -2.83 9.10 -0.47
N ALA A 82 -2.19 8.08 0.06
CA ALA A 82 -2.85 6.86 0.53
C ALA A 82 -2.32 6.50 1.92
N HIS A 83 -3.22 6.20 2.85
CA HIS A 83 -2.90 5.81 4.21
C HIS A 83 -3.47 4.41 4.45
N VAL A 84 -2.61 3.48 4.85
CA VAL A 84 -2.97 2.12 5.27
C VAL A 84 -2.76 2.06 6.77
N LEU A 85 -3.83 1.91 7.50
CA LEU A 85 -3.85 1.96 8.96
C LEU A 85 -4.21 0.61 9.57
N GLY A 86 -3.49 0.24 10.61
CA GLY A 86 -3.65 -1.00 11.35
C GLY A 86 -3.12 -2.21 10.58
N GLN A 87 -2.10 -2.87 11.12
CA GLN A 87 -1.48 -4.10 10.57
C GLN A 87 -1.21 -4.00 9.06
N ALA A 88 -0.62 -2.88 8.64
CA ALA A 88 -0.36 -2.60 7.25
C ALA A 88 0.64 -3.60 6.64
N LEU A 89 0.29 -4.17 5.49
CA LEU A 89 1.15 -5.06 4.71
C LEU A 89 1.17 -4.59 3.25
N SER A 90 2.37 -4.43 2.72
CA SER A 90 2.64 -4.23 1.29
C SER A 90 3.38 -5.44 0.74
N VAL A 91 2.86 -6.02 -0.34
CA VAL A 91 3.47 -7.15 -1.04
C VAL A 91 3.71 -6.75 -2.49
N GLU A 92 4.86 -7.08 -3.03
CA GLU A 92 5.18 -6.94 -4.45
C GLU A 92 5.71 -8.26 -4.99
N GLN A 93 4.98 -8.85 -5.93
CA GLN A 93 5.43 -10.05 -6.63
C GLN A 93 6.61 -9.72 -7.54
N MET A 94 7.68 -10.49 -7.44
CA MET A 94 8.83 -10.34 -8.33
C MET A 94 8.57 -10.92 -9.71
N PRO A 95 9.40 -10.57 -10.73
CA PRO A 95 9.22 -11.07 -12.10
C PRO A 95 9.24 -12.58 -12.25
N ASP A 96 9.91 -13.30 -11.35
CA ASP A 96 9.94 -14.77 -11.32
C ASP A 96 8.62 -15.42 -10.86
N SER A 97 7.69 -14.62 -10.37
CA SER A 97 6.37 -15.03 -9.86
C SER A 97 6.40 -15.97 -8.64
N ILE A 98 7.56 -16.19 -8.05
CA ILE A 98 7.77 -17.11 -6.91
C ILE A 98 8.13 -16.33 -5.64
N HIS A 99 8.96 -15.29 -5.78
CA HIS A 99 9.42 -14.47 -4.66
C HIS A 99 8.58 -13.19 -4.52
N PHE A 100 8.52 -12.70 -3.29
CA PHE A 100 7.70 -11.53 -2.94
C PHE A 100 8.49 -10.59 -2.03
N ASN A 101 8.67 -9.35 -2.46
CA ASN A 101 9.10 -8.29 -1.57
C ASN A 101 7.94 -7.90 -0.65
N GLN A 102 8.22 -7.74 0.64
CA GLN A 102 7.19 -7.51 1.64
C GLN A 102 7.63 -6.45 2.62
N ILE A 103 6.70 -5.62 3.05
CA ILE A 103 6.89 -4.68 4.14
C ILE A 103 5.66 -4.76 5.04
N THR A 104 5.88 -4.96 6.35
CA THR A 104 4.83 -4.85 7.36
C THR A 104 5.14 -3.70 8.30
N SER A 105 4.11 -3.07 8.84
CA SER A 105 4.19 -2.06 9.89
C SER A 105 2.83 -1.88 10.54
N ARG A 106 2.75 -1.08 11.61
CA ARG A 106 1.44 -0.69 12.12
C ARG A 106 0.69 0.16 11.10
N ASP A 107 1.33 1.19 10.56
CA ASP A 107 0.73 2.11 9.60
C ASP A 107 1.68 2.37 8.44
N MET A 108 1.12 2.60 7.23
CA MET A 108 1.86 3.02 6.03
C MET A 108 1.23 4.24 5.40
N PHE A 109 2.07 5.11 4.85
CA PHE A 109 1.68 6.33 4.16
C PHE A 109 2.38 6.40 2.81
N ALA A 110 1.66 6.74 1.77
CA ALA A 110 2.16 6.91 0.41
C ALA A 110 1.78 8.30 -0.11
N TYR A 111 2.76 9.02 -0.66
CA TYR A 111 2.62 10.38 -1.17
C TYR A 111 2.93 10.40 -2.66
N PHE A 112 1.99 10.95 -3.42
CA PHE A 112 2.03 10.98 -4.87
C PHE A 112 2.19 12.41 -5.37
N LYS A 113 2.88 12.57 -6.47
CA LYS A 113 2.93 13.80 -7.24
C LYS A 113 2.50 13.48 -8.67
N GLU A 114 1.43 14.13 -9.13
CA GLU A 114 0.85 13.89 -10.47
C GLU A 114 0.48 12.40 -10.70
N GLY A 115 -0.04 11.74 -9.63
CA GLY A 115 -0.39 10.32 -9.67
C GLY A 115 0.80 9.34 -9.61
N VAL A 116 2.04 9.83 -9.53
CA VAL A 116 3.25 8.99 -9.41
C VAL A 116 3.71 8.95 -7.95
N LEU A 117 3.90 7.75 -7.40
CA LEU A 117 4.43 7.55 -6.05
C LEU A 117 5.84 8.16 -5.95
N ARG A 118 6.02 9.09 -5.01
CA ARG A 118 7.29 9.80 -4.79
C ARG A 118 7.90 9.50 -3.42
N LYS A 119 7.09 9.18 -2.44
CA LYS A 119 7.53 8.84 -1.09
C LYS A 119 6.59 7.83 -0.48
N SER A 120 7.13 6.85 0.24
CA SER A 120 6.37 6.01 1.15
C SER A 120 7.02 5.97 2.52
N GLU A 121 6.19 5.85 3.56
CA GLU A 121 6.61 5.69 4.95
C GLU A 121 5.92 4.48 5.55
N ALA A 122 6.69 3.65 6.22
CA ALA A 122 6.20 2.60 7.10
C ALA A 122 6.59 2.98 8.53
N VAL A 123 5.63 2.94 9.46
CA VAL A 123 5.78 3.47 10.82
C VAL A 123 5.32 2.45 11.85
N SER A 124 6.12 2.29 12.88
CA SER A 124 5.97 1.37 14.02
C SER A 124 6.05 -0.11 13.66
N ASN A 125 7.01 -0.78 14.25
CA ASN A 125 7.28 -2.21 14.10
C ASN A 125 7.46 -2.63 12.64
N VAL A 126 8.28 -1.89 11.91
CA VAL A 126 8.54 -2.16 10.49
C VAL A 126 9.41 -3.39 10.33
N ARG A 127 8.95 -4.35 9.53
CA ARG A 127 9.73 -5.49 9.03
C ARG A 127 9.69 -5.48 7.53
N SER A 128 10.83 -5.73 6.91
CA SER A 128 10.93 -5.78 5.44
C SER A 128 11.69 -7.01 5.00
N VAL A 129 11.15 -7.67 3.99
CA VAL A 129 11.77 -8.73 3.20
C VAL A 129 11.97 -8.20 1.80
N TYR A 130 13.20 -8.14 1.34
CA TYR A 130 13.57 -7.67 0.02
C TYR A 130 14.58 -8.59 -0.63
N TYR A 131 14.27 -9.07 -1.82
CA TYR A 131 15.18 -9.87 -2.62
C TYR A 131 16.04 -8.97 -3.51
N SER A 132 17.36 -9.00 -3.27
CA SER A 132 18.32 -8.32 -4.12
C SER A 132 18.52 -9.09 -5.41
N VAL A 133 18.58 -8.38 -6.51
CA VAL A 133 18.89 -8.91 -7.84
C VAL A 133 20.22 -8.35 -8.34
N ASP A 134 20.91 -9.13 -9.14
CA ASP A 134 22.09 -8.68 -9.88
C ASP A 134 21.66 -7.78 -11.05
N ASP A 135 22.34 -6.64 -11.20
CA ASP A 135 22.01 -5.66 -12.25
C ASP A 135 22.37 -6.16 -13.66
N GLN A 136 23.23 -7.17 -13.79
CA GLN A 136 23.71 -7.67 -15.08
C GLN A 136 22.81 -8.77 -15.67
N ASP A 137 22.41 -9.72 -14.84
CA ASP A 137 21.67 -10.92 -15.30
C ASP A 137 20.31 -11.09 -14.63
N SER A 138 19.94 -10.17 -13.69
CA SER A 138 18.70 -10.23 -12.91
C SER A 138 18.57 -11.48 -12.04
N SER A 139 19.68 -12.19 -11.75
CA SER A 139 19.68 -13.32 -10.83
C SER A 139 19.46 -12.86 -9.39
N LEU A 140 18.84 -13.71 -8.57
CA LEU A 140 18.63 -13.44 -7.15
C LEU A 140 19.94 -13.65 -6.36
N ILE A 141 20.43 -12.59 -5.72
CA ILE A 141 21.63 -12.61 -4.89
C ILE A 141 21.32 -13.14 -3.49
N GLY A 142 20.23 -12.66 -2.89
CA GLY A 142 19.88 -13.02 -1.53
C GLY A 142 18.64 -12.27 -1.02
N LEU A 143 18.25 -12.64 0.19
CA LEU A 143 17.15 -12.03 0.93
C LEU A 143 17.71 -11.07 1.98
N ASN A 144 17.31 -9.81 1.89
CA ASN A 144 17.54 -8.81 2.94
C ASN A 144 16.34 -8.79 3.88
N TYR A 145 16.59 -9.09 5.14
CA TYR A 145 15.62 -8.97 6.21
C TYR A 145 15.99 -7.77 7.08
N LEU A 146 15.04 -6.84 7.27
CA LEU A 146 15.26 -5.62 8.03
C LEU A 146 14.16 -5.42 9.06
N GLU A 147 14.53 -5.04 10.28
CA GLU A 147 13.64 -4.58 11.35
C GLU A 147 14.01 -3.17 11.76
N THR A 148 13.01 -2.28 11.87
CA THR A 148 13.19 -0.89 12.29
C THR A 148 11.88 -0.33 12.84
N ASP A 149 11.90 0.82 13.50
CA ASP A 149 10.68 1.49 13.91
C ASP A 149 10.06 2.31 12.77
N THR A 150 10.88 2.95 11.96
CA THR A 150 10.40 3.78 10.85
C THR A 150 11.28 3.61 9.62
N MET A 151 10.65 3.39 8.45
CA MET A 151 11.32 3.35 7.16
C MET A 151 10.65 4.32 6.19
N ARG A 152 11.47 5.08 5.46
CA ARG A 152 11.04 6.00 4.40
C ARG A 152 11.75 5.65 3.10
N MET A 153 10.98 5.53 2.04
CA MET A 153 11.49 5.31 0.69
C MET A 153 11.14 6.50 -0.19
N TYR A 154 12.12 6.98 -0.94
CA TYR A 154 11.98 8.08 -1.89
C TYR A 154 12.20 7.54 -3.30
N LEU A 155 11.30 7.89 -4.21
CA LEU A 155 11.28 7.38 -5.57
C LEU A 155 11.37 8.51 -6.60
N SER A 156 12.06 8.22 -7.71
CA SER A 156 12.12 9.10 -8.88
C SER A 156 10.75 9.21 -9.58
N PRO A 157 10.58 10.18 -10.51
CA PRO A 157 9.41 10.21 -11.38
C PRO A 157 9.19 8.93 -12.19
N ARG A 158 10.26 8.16 -12.43
CA ARG A 158 10.22 6.86 -13.13
C ARG A 158 9.96 5.68 -12.19
N ARG A 159 9.59 5.95 -10.90
CA ARG A 159 9.36 4.96 -9.84
C ARG A 159 10.59 4.13 -9.46
N GLN A 160 11.79 4.61 -9.76
CA GLN A 160 13.02 3.99 -9.30
C GLN A 160 13.33 4.44 -7.88
N LEU A 161 13.79 3.52 -7.04
CA LEU A 161 14.17 3.81 -5.67
C LEU A 161 15.46 4.66 -5.68
N GLU A 162 15.36 5.88 -5.11
CA GLU A 162 16.49 6.82 -5.03
C GLU A 162 17.15 6.80 -3.66
N LYS A 163 16.35 6.63 -2.60
CA LYS A 163 16.83 6.70 -1.22
C LYS A 163 15.95 5.90 -0.29
N ILE A 164 16.56 5.15 0.61
CA ILE A 164 15.94 4.59 1.80
C ILE A 164 16.51 5.29 3.02
N TRP A 165 15.65 5.71 3.92
CA TRP A 165 16.00 6.18 5.25
C TRP A 165 15.29 5.30 6.28
N THR A 166 16.03 4.89 7.31
CA THR A 166 15.50 4.14 8.45
C THR A 166 15.91 4.84 9.75
N SER A 167 15.11 4.68 10.78
CA SER A 167 15.53 4.93 12.15
C SER A 167 16.58 3.87 12.55
N LYS A 168 16.86 3.71 13.84
CA LYS A 168 17.70 2.60 14.30
C LYS A 168 17.17 1.27 13.75
N PHE A 169 18.02 0.45 13.13
CA PHE A 169 17.62 -0.77 12.44
C PHE A 169 18.52 -1.95 12.74
N GLU A 170 17.97 -3.14 12.59
CA GLU A 170 18.70 -4.40 12.49
C GLU A 170 18.45 -4.98 11.10
N ALA A 171 19.52 -5.35 10.41
CA ALA A 171 19.41 -5.93 9.08
C ALA A 171 20.35 -7.14 8.92
N THR A 172 19.84 -8.16 8.24
CA THR A 172 20.60 -9.36 7.91
C THR A 172 20.37 -9.72 6.45
N MET A 173 21.46 -9.99 5.73
CA MET A 173 21.40 -10.51 4.38
C MET A 173 21.67 -12.01 4.39
N TYR A 174 20.75 -12.78 3.84
CA TYR A 174 20.86 -14.23 3.67
C TYR A 174 21.13 -14.56 2.21
N PRO A 175 22.24 -15.26 1.87
CA PRO A 175 22.42 -15.83 0.53
C PRO A 175 21.23 -16.76 0.17
N MET A 176 20.85 -16.84 -1.11
CA MET A 176 19.68 -17.62 -1.55
C MET A 176 19.68 -19.07 -1.03
N THR A 177 20.86 -19.70 -0.92
CA THR A 177 21.01 -21.07 -0.44
C THR A 177 20.93 -21.24 1.08
N GLN A 178 20.90 -20.14 1.85
CA GLN A 178 20.96 -20.14 3.32
C GLN A 178 19.79 -19.39 3.96
N ILE A 179 18.72 -19.14 3.22
CA ILE A 179 17.55 -18.44 3.74
C ILE A 179 16.81 -19.36 4.74
N PRO A 180 16.65 -18.94 6.02
CA PRO A 180 15.85 -19.71 6.98
C PRO A 180 14.39 -19.79 6.53
N PRO A 181 13.71 -20.94 6.68
CA PRO A 181 12.33 -21.14 6.21
C PRO A 181 11.30 -20.14 6.78
N SER A 182 11.59 -19.54 7.93
CA SER A 182 10.73 -18.55 8.60
C SER A 182 10.88 -17.12 8.07
N LYS A 183 11.88 -16.82 7.23
CA LYS A 183 12.18 -15.44 6.80
C LYS A 183 11.50 -15.01 5.50
N PRO A 184 11.20 -15.89 4.53
CA PRO A 184 10.60 -15.49 3.25
C PRO A 184 9.18 -14.93 3.34
N LYS A 185 8.48 -15.17 4.45
CA LYS A 185 7.10 -14.71 4.65
C LYS A 185 6.98 -13.96 5.96
N LEU A 186 6.50 -12.72 5.88
CA LEU A 186 6.15 -11.94 7.05
C LEU A 186 4.76 -12.33 7.58
N GLU A 187 4.46 -11.90 8.81
CA GLU A 187 3.13 -12.08 9.41
C GLU A 187 2.05 -11.47 8.51
N ASN A 188 0.89 -12.12 8.43
CA ASN A 188 -0.25 -11.75 7.59
C ASN A 188 -0.03 -11.90 6.07
N PHE A 189 1.09 -12.46 5.61
CA PHE A 189 1.25 -12.86 4.22
C PHE A 189 0.43 -14.14 3.93
N VAL A 190 -0.54 -14.05 3.02
CA VAL A 190 -1.45 -15.13 2.62
C VAL A 190 -1.17 -15.57 1.19
#